data_0b81fe09d204cbd7c45e1dbc53799cf8
#
_entry.id   0b81fe09d204cbd7c45e1dbc53799cf8
#
_cell.length_a   1.000
_cell.length_b   1.000
_cell.length_c   1.000
_cell.angle_alpha   90.00
_cell.angle_beta   90.00
_cell.angle_gamma   90.00
#
_symmetry.space_group_name_H-M   'P 1'
#
loop_
_entity.id
_entity.type
_entity.pdbx_description
1 polymer ?
#
loop_
_entity_poly.entity_id
_entity_poly.type
_entity_poly.pdbx_seq_one_letter_code
_entity_poly.pdbx_strand_id
1 'polypeptide(L)'
;MAEALKQYWYLAVALVAVAIFTVWVVKKAAEAAGRTRAEREAQMKKLEYESGVRKEFAELSEEKLRSADKKRAFDGVAMNIQRYLEKQSNMNAAFAELPDAKKQIYALYYLFDDSQKGLSEFFKCNSVPLTPEALKAVESLFPRDAAEAFAGEYRAYDPDDETASLIPAETEKNDEKYAQAMKNFDFYNAAVEFIIKNLNDFC
;
A
#
# COMPACT_ATOMS: atom_id res chain seq x y z
N MET A 1 -5.57 70.94 4.29
CA MET A 1 -5.86 69.46 4.43
C MET A 1 -6.23 68.79 3.12
N ALA A 2 -7.06 69.35 2.26
CA ALA A 2 -7.46 68.74 0.99
C ALA A 2 -6.33 68.57 -0.05
N GLU A 3 -5.35 69.44 -0.08
CA GLU A 3 -4.19 69.31 -1.00
C GLU A 3 -3.18 68.26 -0.56
N ALA A 4 -2.97 68.07 0.72
CA ALA A 4 -2.15 66.99 1.24
C ALA A 4 -2.75 65.58 0.95
N LEU A 5 -4.07 65.47 1.01
CA LEU A 5 -4.79 64.24 0.63
C LEU A 5 -4.68 63.93 -0.87
N LYS A 6 -4.65 64.95 -1.74
CA LYS A 6 -4.42 64.78 -3.18
C LYS A 6 -3.00 64.37 -3.51
N GLN A 7 -2.01 64.78 -2.69
CA GLN A 7 -0.61 64.50 -2.94
C GLN A 7 -0.18 63.09 -2.45
N TYR A 8 -0.89 62.51 -1.47
CA TYR A 8 -0.49 61.23 -0.84
C TYR A 8 -1.53 60.10 -0.97
N TRP A 9 -2.57 60.29 -1.83
CA TRP A 9 -3.62 59.24 -2.00
C TRP A 9 -3.06 57.88 -2.39
N TYR A 10 -1.96 57.82 -3.14
CA TYR A 10 -1.29 56.62 -3.55
C TYR A 10 -0.71 55.81 -2.35
N LEU A 11 -0.33 56.49 -1.28
CA LEU A 11 0.14 55.86 -0.06
C LEU A 11 -1.02 55.14 0.66
N ALA A 12 -2.22 55.76 0.66
CA ALA A 12 -3.41 55.12 1.21
C ALA A 12 -3.81 53.84 0.39
N VAL A 13 -3.73 53.93 -0.92
CA VAL A 13 -3.98 52.78 -1.80
C VAL A 13 -2.94 51.68 -1.58
N ALA A 14 -1.66 52.04 -1.47
CA ALA A 14 -0.58 51.10 -1.19
C ALA A 14 -0.79 50.40 0.16
N LEU A 15 -1.20 51.13 1.20
CA LEU A 15 -1.46 50.60 2.53
C LEU A 15 -2.61 49.62 2.54
N VAL A 16 -3.71 49.91 1.82
CA VAL A 16 -4.84 49.00 1.64
C VAL A 16 -4.42 47.73 0.89
N ALA A 17 -3.62 47.89 -0.18
CA ALA A 17 -3.09 46.74 -0.94
C ALA A 17 -2.22 45.82 -0.07
N VAL A 18 -1.35 46.39 0.74
CA VAL A 18 -0.52 45.63 1.68
C VAL A 18 -1.38 44.94 2.74
N ALA A 19 -2.40 45.61 3.28
CA ALA A 19 -3.31 44.97 4.24
C ALA A 19 -4.06 43.77 3.63
N ILE A 20 -4.59 43.92 2.41
CA ILE A 20 -5.27 42.82 1.68
C ILE A 20 -4.30 41.67 1.45
N PHE A 21 -3.09 41.98 0.97
CA PHE A 21 -2.03 40.97 0.75
C PHE A 21 -1.66 40.20 2.03
N THR A 22 -1.51 40.94 3.13
CA THR A 22 -1.17 40.35 4.44
C THR A 22 -2.28 39.39 4.88
N VAL A 23 -3.57 39.80 4.79
CA VAL A 23 -4.69 38.94 5.15
C VAL A 23 -4.72 37.68 4.27
N TRP A 24 -4.48 37.83 2.97
CA TRP A 24 -4.42 36.71 2.02
C TRP A 24 -3.28 35.74 2.36
N VAL A 25 -2.07 36.23 2.66
CA VAL A 25 -0.90 35.42 3.06
C VAL A 25 -1.19 34.67 4.36
N VAL A 26 -1.72 35.36 5.38
CA VAL A 26 -2.06 34.74 6.67
C VAL A 26 -3.13 33.65 6.49
N LYS A 27 -4.15 33.88 5.69
CA LYS A 27 -5.16 32.89 5.36
C LYS A 27 -4.58 31.64 4.69
N LYS A 28 -3.74 31.82 3.67
CA LYS A 28 -3.05 30.71 3.00
C LYS A 28 -2.13 29.95 3.93
N ALA A 29 -1.39 30.66 4.79
CA ALA A 29 -0.51 30.03 5.78
C ALA A 29 -1.32 29.20 6.81
N ALA A 30 -2.47 29.71 7.26
CA ALA A 30 -3.35 28.99 8.17
C ALA A 30 -3.97 27.72 7.50
N GLU A 31 -4.38 27.81 6.25
CA GLU A 31 -4.89 26.68 5.47
C GLU A 31 -3.79 25.60 5.28
N ALA A 32 -2.57 26.00 4.94
CA ALA A 32 -1.43 25.09 4.82
C ALA A 32 -1.10 24.40 6.16
N ALA A 33 -1.06 25.17 7.25
CA ALA A 33 -0.84 24.62 8.59
C ALA A 33 -1.94 23.65 9.01
N GLY A 34 -3.20 23.93 8.66
CA GLY A 34 -4.33 23.04 8.90
C GLY A 34 -4.20 21.69 8.15
N ARG A 35 -3.82 21.72 6.88
CA ARG A 35 -3.57 20.51 6.07
C ARG A 35 -2.43 19.67 6.67
N THR A 36 -1.32 20.30 7.02
CA THR A 36 -0.17 19.59 7.62
C THR A 36 -0.53 18.95 8.96
N ARG A 37 -1.40 19.57 9.77
CA ARG A 37 -1.89 18.97 11.01
C ARG A 37 -2.78 17.76 10.75
N ALA A 38 -3.74 17.89 9.84
CA ALA A 38 -4.63 16.78 9.48
C ALA A 38 -3.85 15.57 8.91
N GLU A 39 -2.85 15.83 8.07
CA GLU A 39 -1.96 14.80 7.54
C GLU A 39 -1.16 14.10 8.65
N ARG A 40 -0.60 14.86 9.59
CA ARG A 40 0.12 14.29 10.74
C ARG A 40 -0.80 13.46 11.65
N GLU A 41 -2.00 13.95 11.92
CA GLU A 41 -2.97 13.20 12.72
C GLU A 41 -3.40 11.90 12.02
N ALA A 42 -3.60 11.93 10.71
CA ALA A 42 -3.90 10.74 9.92
C ALA A 42 -2.71 9.74 9.94
N GLN A 43 -1.47 10.23 9.80
CA GLN A 43 -0.28 9.40 9.90
C GLN A 43 -0.12 8.79 11.30
N MET A 44 -0.34 9.57 12.35
CA MET A 44 -0.28 9.05 13.73
C MET A 44 -1.32 7.95 13.96
N LYS A 45 -2.57 8.16 13.55
CA LYS A 45 -3.62 7.14 13.65
C LYS A 45 -3.27 5.86 12.88
N LYS A 46 -2.68 6.00 11.68
CA LYS A 46 -2.20 4.87 10.89
C LYS A 46 -1.11 4.10 11.64
N LEU A 47 -0.11 4.78 12.18
CA LEU A 47 0.98 4.16 12.95
C LEU A 47 0.47 3.49 14.24
N GLU A 48 -0.48 4.09 14.94
CA GLU A 48 -1.12 3.50 16.12
C GLU A 48 -1.89 2.23 15.75
N TYR A 49 -2.66 2.26 14.65
CA TYR A 49 -3.36 1.10 14.13
C TYR A 49 -2.37 -0.03 13.79
N GLU A 50 -1.36 0.25 12.98
CA GLU A 50 -0.34 -0.73 12.57
C GLU A 50 0.40 -1.32 13.78
N SER A 51 0.77 -0.47 14.74
CA SER A 51 1.42 -0.93 15.98
C SER A 51 0.49 -1.82 16.82
N GLY A 52 -0.78 -1.46 16.92
CA GLY A 52 -1.80 -2.25 17.62
C GLY A 52 -1.98 -3.62 16.98
N VAL A 53 -2.16 -3.64 15.66
CA VAL A 53 -2.36 -4.88 14.89
C VAL A 53 -1.12 -5.79 14.99
N ARG A 54 0.08 -5.26 14.84
CA ARG A 54 1.31 -6.06 15.00
C ARG A 54 1.44 -6.68 16.39
N LYS A 55 1.14 -5.93 17.45
CA LYS A 55 1.19 -6.46 18.81
C LYS A 55 0.15 -7.55 19.04
N GLU A 56 -1.04 -7.35 18.51
CA GLU A 56 -2.11 -8.33 18.62
C GLU A 56 -1.72 -9.67 17.98
N PHE A 57 -1.08 -9.65 16.81
CA PHE A 57 -0.68 -10.84 16.07
C PHE A 57 0.82 -11.17 16.18
N ALA A 58 1.48 -10.74 17.26
CA ALA A 58 2.87 -11.11 17.54
C ALA A 58 3.01 -12.59 17.93
N GLU A 59 2.00 -13.12 18.61
CA GLU A 59 1.88 -14.55 18.95
C GLU A 59 0.62 -15.08 18.28
N LEU A 60 0.78 -16.13 17.48
CA LEU A 60 -0.29 -16.71 16.68
C LEU A 60 -0.82 -17.99 17.32
N SER A 61 -2.13 -18.16 17.22
CA SER A 61 -2.79 -19.44 17.48
C SER A 61 -3.97 -19.60 16.51
N GLU A 62 -4.35 -20.84 16.23
CA GLU A 62 -5.49 -21.13 15.35
C GLU A 62 -6.78 -20.48 15.88
N GLU A 63 -7.04 -20.57 17.18
CA GLU A 63 -8.23 -19.99 17.81
C GLU A 63 -8.29 -18.46 17.59
N LYS A 64 -7.16 -17.77 17.80
CA LYS A 64 -7.04 -16.34 17.60
C LYS A 64 -7.29 -15.93 16.15
N LEU A 65 -6.69 -16.64 15.19
CA LEU A 65 -6.85 -16.37 13.76
C LEU A 65 -8.28 -16.64 13.28
N ARG A 66 -8.95 -17.69 13.83
CA ARG A 66 -10.34 -18.00 13.50
C ARG A 66 -11.33 -16.97 14.05
N SER A 67 -11.09 -16.46 15.25
CA SER A 67 -11.99 -15.51 15.93
C SER A 67 -11.78 -14.05 15.50
N ALA A 68 -10.63 -13.71 14.94
CA ALA A 68 -10.31 -12.35 14.56
C ALA A 68 -10.98 -11.93 13.23
N ASP A 69 -11.09 -10.61 13.02
CA ASP A 69 -11.36 -10.05 11.70
C ASP A 69 -10.26 -10.49 10.73
N LYS A 70 -10.66 -11.03 9.56
CA LYS A 70 -9.74 -11.68 8.63
C LYS A 70 -8.74 -10.72 8.01
N LYS A 71 -9.19 -9.51 7.65
CA LYS A 71 -8.29 -8.48 7.15
C LYS A 71 -7.26 -8.09 8.21
N ARG A 72 -7.71 -7.86 9.44
CA ARG A 72 -6.86 -7.49 10.56
C ARG A 72 -5.82 -8.58 10.89
N ALA A 73 -6.24 -9.85 10.84
CA ALA A 73 -5.34 -10.99 11.04
C ALA A 73 -4.27 -11.08 9.96
N PHE A 74 -4.68 -10.99 8.70
CA PHE A 74 -3.76 -11.00 7.55
C PHE A 74 -2.76 -9.83 7.63
N ASP A 75 -3.26 -8.59 7.80
CA ASP A 75 -2.43 -7.39 7.93
C ASP A 75 -1.41 -7.55 9.07
N GLY A 76 -1.84 -8.04 10.22
CA GLY A 76 -0.95 -8.21 11.38
C GLY A 76 0.18 -9.20 11.17
N VAL A 77 -0.11 -10.32 10.54
CA VAL A 77 0.91 -11.31 10.17
C VAL A 77 1.89 -10.75 9.15
N ALA A 78 1.38 -10.15 8.08
CA ALA A 78 2.21 -9.57 7.02
C ALA A 78 3.11 -8.43 7.54
N MET A 79 2.56 -7.52 8.35
CA MET A 79 3.31 -6.42 8.96
C MET A 79 4.38 -6.91 9.95
N ASN A 80 4.17 -8.05 10.63
CA ASN A 80 5.19 -8.63 11.49
C ASN A 80 6.34 -9.22 10.67
N ILE A 81 6.05 -9.85 9.52
CA ILE A 81 7.08 -10.30 8.57
C ILE A 81 7.85 -9.09 8.03
N GLN A 82 7.16 -8.06 7.59
CA GLN A 82 7.80 -6.82 7.13
C GLN A 82 8.73 -6.25 8.20
N ARG A 83 8.24 -6.13 9.44
CA ARG A 83 9.04 -5.59 10.55
C ARG A 83 10.26 -6.44 10.88
N TYR A 84 10.17 -7.75 10.73
CA TYR A 84 11.33 -8.63 10.86
C TYR A 84 12.37 -8.33 9.77
N LEU A 85 11.94 -8.23 8.52
CA LEU A 85 12.82 -7.96 7.38
C LEU A 85 13.49 -6.57 7.45
N GLU A 86 12.73 -5.53 7.85
CA GLU A 86 13.25 -4.16 8.01
C GLU A 86 14.37 -4.03 9.05
N LYS A 87 14.44 -4.95 10.02
CA LYS A 87 15.50 -4.97 11.04
C LYS A 87 16.78 -5.65 10.58
N GLN A 88 16.74 -6.33 9.44
CA GLN A 88 17.90 -7.05 8.93
C GLN A 88 18.82 -6.12 8.13
N SER A 89 20.11 -6.36 8.20
CA SER A 89 21.11 -5.59 7.42
C SER A 89 21.02 -5.84 5.93
N ASN A 90 20.54 -7.03 5.53
CA ASN A 90 20.28 -7.41 4.14
C ASN A 90 18.89 -8.06 4.06
N MET A 91 17.91 -7.24 3.64
CA MET A 91 16.51 -7.67 3.54
C MET A 91 16.31 -8.82 2.55
N ASN A 92 16.98 -8.78 1.39
CA ASN A 92 16.83 -9.81 0.37
C ASN A 92 17.38 -11.17 0.84
N ALA A 93 18.52 -11.20 1.52
CA ALA A 93 19.06 -12.41 2.09
C ALA A 93 18.12 -12.97 3.18
N ALA A 94 17.65 -12.11 4.07
CA ALA A 94 16.70 -12.50 5.11
C ALA A 94 15.36 -12.99 4.54
N PHE A 95 14.87 -12.37 3.46
CA PHE A 95 13.68 -12.84 2.77
C PHE A 95 13.89 -14.24 2.18
N ALA A 96 15.04 -14.49 1.55
CA ALA A 96 15.37 -15.80 0.99
C ALA A 96 15.36 -16.93 2.03
N GLU A 97 15.74 -16.62 3.28
CA GLU A 97 15.77 -17.57 4.40
C GLU A 97 14.41 -17.81 5.07
N LEU A 98 13.38 -16.99 4.77
CA LEU A 98 12.05 -17.20 5.32
C LEU A 98 11.45 -18.55 4.86
N PRO A 99 10.59 -19.20 5.69
CA PRO A 99 9.73 -20.28 5.23
C PRO A 99 8.85 -19.83 4.04
N ASP A 100 8.58 -20.76 3.13
CA ASP A 100 7.83 -20.45 1.90
C ASP A 100 6.46 -19.85 2.18
N ALA A 101 5.76 -20.32 3.21
CA ALA A 101 4.48 -19.75 3.60
C ALA A 101 4.59 -18.28 4.03
N LYS A 102 5.66 -17.89 4.75
CA LYS A 102 5.91 -16.48 5.09
C LYS A 102 6.22 -15.63 3.87
N LYS A 103 7.02 -16.14 2.92
CA LYS A 103 7.31 -15.45 1.65
C LYS A 103 6.03 -15.18 0.86
N GLN A 104 5.19 -16.19 0.74
CA GLN A 104 3.92 -16.10 0.02
C GLN A 104 2.96 -15.09 0.66
N ILE A 105 2.77 -15.11 1.97
CA ILE A 105 1.93 -14.13 2.67
C ILE A 105 2.48 -12.72 2.52
N TYR A 106 3.80 -12.54 2.60
CA TYR A 106 4.44 -11.24 2.39
C TYR A 106 4.24 -10.74 0.94
N ALA A 107 4.39 -11.61 -0.05
CA ALA A 107 4.16 -11.26 -1.45
C ALA A 107 2.68 -10.94 -1.74
N LEU A 108 1.73 -11.69 -1.13
CA LEU A 108 0.30 -11.40 -1.23
C LEU A 108 -0.09 -10.06 -0.61
N TYR A 109 0.59 -9.62 0.44
CA TYR A 109 0.35 -8.32 1.06
C TYR A 109 0.61 -7.17 0.07
N TYR A 110 1.73 -7.22 -0.63
CA TYR A 110 2.05 -6.25 -1.68
C TYR A 110 1.14 -6.41 -2.91
N LEU A 111 0.89 -7.66 -3.32
CA LEU A 111 -0.02 -7.91 -4.44
C LEU A 111 -1.39 -7.29 -4.19
N PHE A 112 -1.95 -7.47 -3.01
CA PHE A 112 -3.27 -6.94 -2.70
C PHE A 112 -3.30 -5.41 -2.65
N ASP A 113 -2.28 -4.77 -2.09
CA ASP A 113 -2.21 -3.31 -2.00
C ASP A 113 -1.97 -2.67 -3.37
N ASP A 114 -1.00 -3.17 -4.12
CA ASP A 114 -0.58 -2.59 -5.40
C ASP A 114 -1.58 -2.88 -6.53
N SER A 115 -2.27 -4.03 -6.50
CA SER A 115 -3.24 -4.40 -7.55
C SER A 115 -4.61 -3.70 -7.47
N GLN A 116 -4.80 -2.76 -6.53
CA GLN A 116 -6.07 -2.01 -6.39
C GLN A 116 -6.47 -1.22 -7.66
N LYS A 117 -5.51 -0.84 -8.48
CA LYS A 117 -5.73 -0.11 -9.73
C LYS A 117 -5.59 -0.97 -10.99
N GLY A 118 -5.29 -2.25 -10.83
CA GLY A 118 -5.02 -3.22 -11.87
C GLY A 118 -3.87 -4.12 -11.48
N LEU A 119 -3.88 -5.35 -11.97
CA LEU A 119 -2.83 -6.33 -11.69
C LEU A 119 -1.46 -5.85 -12.17
N SER A 120 -1.43 -5.16 -13.32
CA SER A 120 -0.21 -4.57 -13.90
C SER A 120 0.52 -3.60 -12.97
N GLU A 121 -0.19 -2.93 -12.04
CA GLU A 121 0.46 -2.03 -11.08
C GLU A 121 1.36 -2.80 -10.10
N PHE A 122 0.96 -4.02 -9.72
CA PHE A 122 1.83 -4.87 -8.89
C PHE A 122 3.17 -5.14 -9.59
N PHE A 123 3.16 -5.48 -10.88
CA PHE A 123 4.38 -5.76 -11.63
C PHE A 123 5.22 -4.52 -11.94
N LYS A 124 4.63 -3.34 -12.00
CA LYS A 124 5.35 -2.06 -12.12
C LYS A 124 6.06 -1.67 -10.82
N CYS A 125 5.48 -2.03 -9.68
CA CYS A 125 6.00 -1.68 -8.36
C CYS A 125 6.95 -2.73 -7.78
N ASN A 126 6.84 -3.99 -8.24
CA ASN A 126 7.52 -5.12 -7.63
C ASN A 126 8.25 -5.98 -8.68
N SER A 127 9.36 -6.56 -8.24
CA SER A 127 10.20 -7.46 -9.04
C SER A 127 10.58 -8.71 -8.24
N VAL A 128 11.57 -9.45 -8.71
CA VAL A 128 12.18 -10.53 -7.94
C VAL A 128 12.77 -9.95 -6.63
N PRO A 129 12.55 -10.57 -5.46
CA PRO A 129 12.01 -11.93 -5.27
C PRO A 129 10.49 -12.01 -5.02
N LEU A 130 9.73 -10.92 -5.04
CA LEU A 130 8.31 -10.94 -4.67
C LEU A 130 7.42 -11.58 -5.75
N THR A 131 7.65 -11.26 -7.02
CA THR A 131 6.79 -11.71 -8.11
C THR A 131 6.69 -13.23 -8.26
N PRO A 132 7.78 -14.03 -8.16
CA PRO A 132 7.67 -15.48 -8.20
C PRO A 132 6.97 -16.07 -6.96
N GLU A 133 7.12 -15.47 -5.77
CA GLU A 133 6.43 -15.93 -4.58
C GLU A 133 4.94 -15.58 -4.62
N ALA A 134 4.58 -14.42 -5.19
CA ALA A 134 3.20 -14.08 -5.47
C ALA A 134 2.56 -15.06 -6.45
N LEU A 135 3.27 -15.48 -7.52
CA LEU A 135 2.76 -16.48 -8.47
C LEU A 135 2.42 -17.79 -7.77
N LYS A 136 3.32 -18.33 -6.94
CA LYS A 136 3.07 -19.56 -6.18
C LYS A 136 1.85 -19.44 -5.28
N ALA A 137 1.72 -18.31 -4.59
CA ALA A 137 0.60 -18.06 -3.70
C ALA A 137 -0.72 -17.96 -4.46
N VAL A 138 -0.74 -17.23 -5.58
CA VAL A 138 -1.92 -17.07 -6.43
C VAL A 138 -2.35 -18.40 -7.04
N GLU A 139 -1.44 -19.22 -7.55
CA GLU A 139 -1.73 -20.56 -8.09
C GLU A 139 -2.33 -21.49 -7.06
N SER A 140 -1.97 -21.36 -5.78
CA SER A 140 -2.44 -22.22 -4.71
C SER A 140 -3.73 -21.76 -4.03
N LEU A 141 -4.02 -20.47 -4.02
CA LEU A 141 -5.07 -19.88 -3.19
C LEU A 141 -6.18 -19.21 -3.98
N PHE A 142 -5.92 -18.74 -5.19
CA PHE A 142 -6.86 -17.89 -5.92
C PHE A 142 -7.73 -18.72 -6.89
N PRO A 143 -8.87 -18.15 -7.32
CA PRO A 143 -9.64 -18.74 -8.41
C PRO A 143 -8.77 -18.93 -9.65
N ARG A 144 -9.04 -20.02 -10.38
CA ARG A 144 -8.26 -20.41 -11.55
C ARG A 144 -8.08 -19.26 -12.57
N ASP A 145 -9.15 -18.51 -12.83
CA ASP A 145 -9.10 -17.40 -13.79
C ASP A 145 -8.20 -16.26 -13.32
N ALA A 146 -8.14 -16.00 -12.00
CA ALA A 146 -7.21 -15.03 -11.41
C ALA A 146 -5.77 -15.54 -11.53
N ALA A 147 -5.53 -16.81 -11.25
CA ALA A 147 -4.20 -17.42 -11.38
C ALA A 147 -3.70 -17.42 -12.84
N GLU A 148 -4.57 -17.72 -13.80
CA GLU A 148 -4.24 -17.67 -15.22
C GLU A 148 -3.92 -16.23 -15.67
N ALA A 149 -4.68 -15.24 -15.22
CA ALA A 149 -4.43 -13.82 -15.51
C ALA A 149 -3.08 -13.38 -14.92
N PHE A 150 -2.80 -13.72 -13.66
CA PHE A 150 -1.52 -13.42 -13.01
C PHE A 150 -0.34 -14.07 -13.74
N ALA A 151 -0.45 -15.36 -14.09
CA ALA A 151 0.58 -16.07 -14.84
C ALA A 151 0.79 -15.50 -16.26
N GLY A 152 -0.27 -14.96 -16.88
CA GLY A 152 -0.18 -14.23 -18.14
C GLY A 152 0.64 -12.96 -18.01
N GLU A 153 0.37 -12.14 -16.99
CA GLU A 153 1.10 -10.92 -16.67
C GLU A 153 2.56 -11.21 -16.30
N TYR A 154 2.78 -12.21 -15.45
CA TYR A 154 4.13 -12.64 -15.07
C TYR A 154 5.01 -13.03 -16.27
N ARG A 155 4.42 -13.68 -17.29
CA ARG A 155 5.16 -14.03 -18.52
C ARG A 155 5.42 -12.84 -19.45
N ALA A 156 4.52 -11.84 -19.43
CA ALA A 156 4.67 -10.62 -20.22
C ALA A 156 5.65 -9.62 -19.58
N TYR A 157 5.91 -9.77 -18.29
CA TYR A 157 6.86 -8.94 -17.57
C TYR A 157 8.30 -9.32 -17.93
N ASP A 158 9.10 -8.33 -18.34
CA ASP A 158 10.53 -8.50 -18.56
C ASP A 158 11.28 -7.99 -17.32
N PRO A 159 11.84 -8.90 -16.49
CA PRO A 159 12.54 -8.49 -15.27
C PRO A 159 13.86 -7.75 -15.54
N ASP A 160 14.40 -7.82 -16.75
CA ASP A 160 15.65 -7.17 -17.12
C ASP A 160 15.44 -5.75 -17.67
N ASP A 161 14.19 -5.38 -17.99
CA ASP A 161 13.80 -4.04 -18.42
C ASP A 161 12.88 -3.38 -17.38
N GLU A 162 13.46 -2.53 -16.53
CA GLU A 162 12.69 -1.76 -15.51
C GLU A 162 11.66 -0.80 -16.16
N THR A 163 11.79 -0.51 -17.44
CA THR A 163 10.83 0.25 -18.22
C THR A 163 9.88 -0.64 -18.98
N ALA A 164 9.92 -1.95 -18.73
CA ALA A 164 9.27 -2.97 -19.50
C ALA A 164 7.87 -2.56 -19.88
N SER A 165 7.72 -2.41 -21.11
CA SER A 165 6.47 -2.30 -21.78
C SER A 165 5.78 -3.67 -21.73
N LEU A 166 5.10 -3.93 -20.62
CA LEU A 166 4.00 -4.87 -20.67
C LEU A 166 3.19 -4.51 -21.91
N ILE A 167 2.95 -5.47 -22.82
CA ILE A 167 2.20 -5.19 -24.05
C ILE A 167 0.83 -4.66 -23.61
N PRO A 168 0.47 -3.38 -23.85
CA PRO A 168 -0.68 -2.76 -23.20
C PRO A 168 -2.00 -3.52 -23.40
N ALA A 169 -2.19 -4.13 -24.57
CA ALA A 169 -3.40 -4.88 -24.89
C ALA A 169 -3.50 -6.22 -24.12
N GLU A 170 -2.37 -6.85 -23.79
CA GLU A 170 -2.35 -8.09 -23.02
C GLU A 170 -2.53 -7.81 -21.53
N THR A 171 -1.90 -6.76 -21.02
CA THR A 171 -2.05 -6.33 -19.63
C THR A 171 -3.46 -5.88 -19.31
N GLU A 172 -4.09 -5.09 -20.17
CA GLU A 172 -5.47 -4.66 -19.99
C GLU A 172 -6.43 -5.85 -19.90
N LYS A 173 -6.26 -6.85 -20.79
CA LYS A 173 -7.06 -8.08 -20.77
C LYS A 173 -6.84 -8.89 -19.50
N ASN A 174 -5.59 -9.01 -19.03
CA ASN A 174 -5.29 -9.74 -17.80
C ASN A 174 -5.81 -8.98 -16.57
N ASP A 175 -5.68 -7.65 -16.53
CA ASP A 175 -6.24 -6.80 -15.49
C ASP A 175 -7.76 -7.00 -15.35
N GLU A 176 -8.49 -6.96 -16.48
CA GLU A 176 -9.93 -7.20 -16.49
C GLU A 176 -10.30 -8.62 -16.01
N LYS A 177 -9.61 -9.64 -16.53
CA LYS A 177 -9.84 -11.03 -16.14
C LYS A 177 -9.59 -11.24 -14.64
N TYR A 178 -8.49 -10.69 -14.13
CA TYR A 178 -8.14 -10.76 -12.71
C TYR A 178 -9.19 -10.08 -11.84
N ALA A 179 -9.54 -8.84 -12.18
CA ALA A 179 -10.54 -8.06 -11.43
C ALA A 179 -11.91 -8.78 -11.39
N GLN A 180 -12.33 -9.38 -12.51
CA GLN A 180 -13.57 -10.14 -12.57
C GLN A 180 -13.52 -11.42 -11.71
N ALA A 181 -12.44 -12.16 -11.75
CA ALA A 181 -12.26 -13.38 -10.97
C ALA A 181 -12.20 -13.07 -9.45
N MET A 182 -11.61 -11.94 -9.07
CA MET A 182 -11.48 -11.52 -7.67
C MET A 182 -12.75 -10.89 -7.08
N LYS A 183 -13.72 -10.50 -7.90
CA LYS A 183 -14.91 -9.72 -7.46
C LYS A 183 -15.70 -10.36 -6.30
N ASN A 184 -15.81 -11.68 -6.29
CA ASN A 184 -16.55 -12.42 -5.26
C ASN A 184 -15.64 -13.34 -4.43
N PHE A 185 -14.33 -13.18 -4.56
CA PHE A 185 -13.37 -13.99 -3.84
C PHE A 185 -13.05 -13.37 -2.49
N ASP A 186 -13.25 -14.14 -1.43
CA ASP A 186 -12.86 -13.71 -0.07
C ASP A 186 -11.37 -13.94 0.15
N PHE A 187 -10.57 -12.99 -0.35
CA PHE A 187 -9.12 -13.00 -0.28
C PHE A 187 -8.61 -13.15 1.16
N TYR A 188 -9.17 -12.35 2.08
CA TYR A 188 -8.68 -12.36 3.46
C TYR A 188 -8.96 -13.67 4.17
N ASN A 189 -10.12 -14.26 3.93
CA ASN A 189 -10.42 -15.56 4.49
C ASN A 189 -9.49 -16.63 3.92
N ALA A 190 -9.26 -16.66 2.62
CA ALA A 190 -8.35 -17.61 1.98
C ALA A 190 -6.91 -17.47 2.52
N ALA A 191 -6.42 -16.24 2.65
CA ALA A 191 -5.09 -15.97 3.20
C ALA A 191 -4.96 -16.40 4.67
N VAL A 192 -5.98 -16.16 5.50
CA VAL A 192 -5.97 -16.56 6.91
C VAL A 192 -6.05 -18.09 7.05
N GLU A 193 -6.86 -18.77 6.26
CA GLU A 193 -6.89 -20.25 6.25
C GLU A 193 -5.54 -20.84 5.79
N PHE A 194 -4.86 -20.19 4.85
CA PHE A 194 -3.51 -20.58 4.47
C PHE A 194 -2.51 -20.41 5.64
N ILE A 195 -2.57 -19.30 6.38
CA ILE A 195 -1.75 -19.07 7.57
C ILE A 195 -2.01 -20.16 8.61
N ILE A 196 -3.29 -20.50 8.87
CA ILE A 196 -3.68 -21.53 9.83
C ILE A 196 -3.12 -22.90 9.42
N LYS A 197 -3.24 -23.25 8.15
CA LYS A 197 -2.74 -24.52 7.62
C LYS A 197 -1.21 -24.66 7.77
N ASN A 198 -0.49 -23.54 7.72
CA ASN A 198 0.98 -23.50 7.82
C ASN A 198 1.45 -22.84 9.13
N LEU A 199 0.65 -22.92 10.20
CA LEU A 199 0.88 -22.15 11.43
C LEU A 199 2.28 -22.34 12.02
N ASN A 200 2.84 -23.54 11.90
CA ASN A 200 4.20 -23.85 12.39
C ASN A 200 5.29 -23.00 11.72
N ASP A 201 5.09 -22.56 10.49
CA ASP A 201 6.03 -21.70 9.78
C ASP A 201 6.02 -20.27 10.32
N PHE A 202 4.92 -19.88 10.98
CA PHE A 202 4.72 -18.51 11.48
C PHE A 202 5.06 -18.34 12.97
N CYS A 203 5.24 -19.41 13.70
CA CYS A 203 5.62 -19.40 15.13
C CYS A 203 7.12 -19.27 15.35
#